data_d87a86f5d1c1093e185a76ae77a1bafe
#
_entry.id   d87a86f5d1c1093e185a76ae77a1bafe
#
_cell.length_a   1.000
_cell.length_b   1.000
_cell.length_c   1.000
_cell.angle_alpha   90.00
_cell.angle_beta   90.00
_cell.angle_gamma   90.00
#
_symmetry.space_group_name_H-M   'P 1'
#
loop_
_entity.id
_entity.type
_entity.pdbx_description
1 polymer ?
#
loop_
_entity_poly.entity_id
_entity_poly.type
_entity_poly.pdbx_seq_one_letter_code
_entity_poly.pdbx_strand_id
1 'polypeptide(L)'
;NCELCVKAREKGISEYQTGPSMFVYDDNILFDTPEEVRFQLNRERIEKVENIILTHWHPDHTQGIRVVEQINFNHIKEEAEPNPINLYIAEKQLEMFKKFGCGNMLSYYESKGVIKIIYLKHKQAIKFENVTVTPYFIPKTEGYYFLVEDNKSGKKIVYAPCEYQDLIVYDELKGIDVFIAHCLYFENKKIGSGVNYSDTEDSFEKMLKDSEKMNAKKVVITHIEEAFQLTIEQLN
;
A
#
# COMPACT_ATOMS: atom_id res chain seq x y z
N ASN A 1 1.40 -24.87 13.87
CA ASN A 1 1.93 -24.97 12.50
C ASN A 1 0.83 -24.60 11.53
N CYS A 2 0.83 -23.34 11.08
CA CYS A 2 -0.06 -22.84 10.03
C CYS A 2 0.23 -23.58 8.71
N GLU A 3 -0.81 -24.08 8.02
CA GLU A 3 -0.66 -24.81 6.76
C GLU A 3 -0.04 -23.93 5.67
N LEU A 4 -0.40 -22.65 5.59
CA LEU A 4 0.20 -21.68 4.68
C LEU A 4 1.70 -21.52 4.92
N CYS A 5 2.10 -21.40 6.20
CA CYS A 5 3.52 -21.31 6.56
C CYS A 5 4.31 -22.57 6.20
N VAL A 6 3.70 -23.74 6.28
CA VAL A 6 4.33 -25.02 5.87
C VAL A 6 4.51 -25.01 4.36
N LYS A 7 3.46 -24.72 3.60
CA LYS A 7 3.51 -24.63 2.12
C LYS A 7 4.52 -23.60 1.62
N ALA A 8 4.56 -22.43 2.26
CA ALA A 8 5.54 -21.39 1.91
C ALA A 8 6.99 -21.83 2.11
N ARG A 9 7.29 -22.59 3.18
CA ARG A 9 8.62 -23.16 3.40
C ARG A 9 9.00 -24.24 2.38
N GLU A 10 8.02 -25.04 1.95
CA GLU A 10 8.22 -26.12 0.98
C GLU A 10 8.34 -25.61 -0.46
N LYS A 11 7.53 -24.65 -0.85
CA LYS A 11 7.44 -24.12 -2.22
C LYS A 11 8.28 -22.84 -2.47
N GLY A 12 8.74 -22.20 -1.42
CA GLY A 12 9.56 -20.98 -1.50
C GLY A 12 8.74 -19.68 -1.62
N ILE A 13 9.45 -18.58 -1.85
CA ILE A 13 8.93 -17.21 -1.78
C ILE A 13 7.80 -16.91 -2.79
N SER A 14 7.74 -17.62 -3.91
CA SER A 14 6.67 -17.44 -4.91
C SER A 14 5.27 -17.74 -4.39
N GLU A 15 5.17 -18.58 -3.35
CA GLU A 15 3.91 -18.94 -2.70
C GLU A 15 3.68 -18.14 -1.39
N TYR A 16 4.55 -17.18 -1.10
CA TYR A 16 4.47 -16.36 0.08
C TYR A 16 3.50 -15.20 -0.14
N GLN A 17 2.53 -15.06 0.76
CA GLN A 17 1.78 -13.82 0.85
C GLN A 17 2.72 -12.77 1.44
N THR A 18 2.96 -11.71 0.72
CA THR A 18 3.74 -10.54 1.16
C THR A 18 2.78 -9.43 1.55
N GLY A 19 3.25 -8.50 2.38
CA GLY A 19 2.49 -7.31 2.72
C GLY A 19 2.06 -6.51 1.47
N PRO A 20 1.02 -5.68 1.58
CA PRO A 20 0.45 -4.97 0.45
C PRO A 20 1.40 -3.90 -0.08
N SER A 21 1.60 -3.90 -1.38
CA SER A 21 2.25 -2.80 -2.10
C SER A 21 1.80 -2.75 -3.55
N MET A 22 1.95 -1.59 -4.18
CA MET A 22 1.69 -1.40 -5.60
C MET A 22 2.81 -0.57 -6.20
N PHE A 23 3.27 -0.92 -7.41
CA PHE A 23 4.28 -0.18 -8.12
C PHE A 23 3.76 0.36 -9.46
N VAL A 24 3.96 1.66 -9.70
CA VAL A 24 3.66 2.32 -10.98
C VAL A 24 4.96 2.52 -11.73
N TYR A 25 5.17 1.72 -12.77
CA TYR A 25 6.44 1.62 -13.49
C TYR A 25 6.84 2.93 -14.20
N ASP A 26 5.90 3.58 -14.87
CA ASP A 26 6.21 4.72 -15.74
C ASP A 26 6.77 5.94 -15.00
N ASP A 27 6.44 6.09 -13.71
CA ASP A 27 6.90 7.18 -12.85
C ASP A 27 7.67 6.71 -11.60
N ASN A 28 8.07 5.41 -11.55
CA ASN A 28 8.84 4.81 -10.46
C ASN A 28 8.24 5.10 -9.06
N ILE A 29 6.89 4.94 -8.94
CA ILE A 29 6.16 5.20 -7.71
C ILE A 29 5.87 3.88 -7.00
N LEU A 30 6.31 3.76 -5.75
CA LEU A 30 6.00 2.66 -4.86
C LEU A 30 4.94 3.09 -3.84
N PHE A 31 3.84 2.37 -3.75
CA PHE A 31 2.88 2.51 -2.67
C PHE A 31 3.18 1.47 -1.60
N ASP A 32 3.34 1.94 -0.38
CA ASP A 32 3.69 1.20 0.82
C ASP A 32 5.03 0.45 0.76
N THR A 33 5.58 0.21 1.94
CA THR A 33 6.85 -0.49 2.13
C THR A 33 6.71 -1.56 3.20
N PRO A 34 6.01 -2.67 2.91
CA PRO A 34 5.92 -3.80 3.82
C PRO A 34 7.31 -4.38 4.13
N GLU A 35 7.39 -5.25 5.14
CA GLU A 35 8.66 -5.87 5.55
C GLU A 35 9.38 -6.57 4.40
N GLU A 36 8.62 -7.16 3.47
CA GLU A 36 9.14 -7.91 2.32
C GLU A 36 9.41 -7.03 1.08
N VAL A 37 9.27 -5.72 1.17
CA VAL A 37 9.37 -4.82 -0.01
C VAL A 37 10.64 -5.04 -0.81
N ARG A 38 11.76 -5.32 -0.16
CA ARG A 38 13.02 -5.63 -0.86
C ARG A 38 12.91 -6.87 -1.74
N PHE A 39 12.22 -7.90 -1.27
CA PHE A 39 11.97 -9.12 -2.06
C PHE A 39 10.99 -8.86 -3.20
N GLN A 40 9.96 -8.04 -2.96
CA GLN A 40 8.99 -7.64 -3.99
C GLN A 40 9.71 -6.89 -5.12
N LEU A 41 10.52 -5.87 -4.81
CA LEU A 41 11.27 -5.11 -5.80
C LEU A 41 12.23 -5.99 -6.61
N ASN A 42 12.97 -6.90 -5.94
CA ASN A 42 13.87 -7.82 -6.62
C ASN A 42 13.12 -8.82 -7.52
N ARG A 43 11.99 -9.36 -7.06
CA ARG A 43 11.14 -10.28 -7.84
C ARG A 43 10.66 -9.63 -9.13
N GLU A 44 10.20 -8.38 -9.03
CA GLU A 44 9.69 -7.62 -10.17
C GLU A 44 10.78 -6.89 -10.97
N ARG A 45 12.07 -7.07 -10.59
CA ARG A 45 13.24 -6.45 -11.23
C ARG A 45 13.15 -4.92 -11.29
N ILE A 46 12.61 -4.32 -10.23
CA ILE A 46 12.53 -2.87 -10.09
C ILE A 46 13.88 -2.36 -9.62
N GLU A 47 14.54 -1.59 -10.49
CA GLU A 47 15.89 -1.08 -10.25
C GLU A 47 15.88 0.32 -9.62
N LYS A 48 14.75 1.06 -9.76
CA LYS A 48 14.65 2.45 -9.35
C LYS A 48 13.31 2.72 -8.67
N VAL A 49 13.38 3.44 -7.54
CA VAL A 49 12.21 4.02 -6.87
C VAL A 49 12.49 5.50 -6.65
N GLU A 50 11.69 6.37 -7.22
CA GLU A 50 11.85 7.82 -7.09
C GLU A 50 10.85 8.44 -6.12
N ASN A 51 9.73 7.77 -5.96
CA ASN A 51 8.62 8.24 -5.16
C ASN A 51 8.06 7.10 -4.31
N ILE A 52 7.85 7.33 -3.03
CA ILE A 52 7.17 6.40 -2.12
C ILE A 52 5.96 7.11 -1.55
N ILE A 53 4.80 6.48 -1.61
CA ILE A 53 3.54 7.00 -1.08
C ILE A 53 3.06 6.02 -0.01
N LEU A 54 2.99 6.46 1.26
CA LEU A 54 2.49 5.63 2.35
C LEU A 54 1.00 5.89 2.57
N THR A 55 0.23 4.81 2.60
CA THR A 55 -1.21 4.86 2.84
C THR A 55 -1.52 5.17 4.29
N HIS A 56 -0.85 4.48 5.21
CA HIS A 56 -0.98 4.68 6.65
C HIS A 56 0.24 4.09 7.40
N TRP A 57 0.25 4.18 8.73
CA TRP A 57 1.41 3.91 9.58
C TRP A 57 1.60 2.43 9.98
N HIS A 58 0.65 1.54 9.75
CA HIS A 58 0.74 0.16 10.21
C HIS A 58 2.04 -0.53 9.76
N PRO A 59 2.60 -1.42 10.61
CA PRO A 59 3.90 -2.04 10.34
C PRO A 59 3.98 -2.78 9.01
N ASP A 60 2.96 -3.53 8.66
CA ASP A 60 2.84 -4.28 7.41
C ASP A 60 2.78 -3.41 6.13
N HIS A 61 2.63 -2.07 6.31
CA HIS A 61 2.73 -1.08 5.24
C HIS A 61 4.03 -0.27 5.28
N THR A 62 4.80 -0.34 6.38
CA THR A 62 5.86 0.65 6.63
C THR A 62 7.18 0.10 7.15
N GLN A 63 7.23 -1.11 7.70
CA GLN A 63 8.45 -1.63 8.33
C GLN A 63 9.63 -1.86 7.37
N GLY A 64 9.35 -2.01 6.08
CA GLY A 64 10.37 -2.09 5.04
C GLY A 64 10.95 -0.75 4.60
N ILE A 65 10.58 0.38 5.23
CA ILE A 65 11.03 1.73 4.82
C ILE A 65 12.55 1.88 4.76
N ARG A 66 13.31 1.03 5.45
CA ARG A 66 14.77 0.98 5.33
C ARG A 66 15.25 0.73 3.90
N VAL A 67 14.38 0.26 3.01
CA VAL A 67 14.71 0.07 1.59
C VAL A 67 15.20 1.36 0.92
N VAL A 68 14.79 2.54 1.40
CA VAL A 68 15.24 3.85 0.87
C VAL A 68 16.75 4.02 0.97
N GLU A 69 17.34 3.57 2.09
CA GLU A 69 18.79 3.60 2.28
C GLU A 69 19.50 2.64 1.31
N GLN A 70 18.91 1.47 1.08
CA GLN A 70 19.49 0.46 0.19
C GLN A 70 19.46 0.90 -1.28
N ILE A 71 18.47 1.70 -1.67
CA ILE A 71 18.30 2.19 -3.05
C ILE A 71 19.07 3.50 -3.27
N ASN A 72 19.07 4.40 -2.29
CA ASN A 72 19.46 5.80 -2.50
C ASN A 72 20.67 6.25 -1.67
N PHE A 73 21.42 5.32 -1.09
CA PHE A 73 22.65 5.63 -0.37
C PHE A 73 23.83 4.77 -0.82
N ASN A 74 24.90 5.41 -1.24
CA ASN A 74 26.14 4.75 -1.63
C ASN A 74 27.03 4.56 -0.40
N HIS A 75 27.04 3.35 0.16
CA HIS A 75 27.81 3.02 1.36
C HIS A 75 29.33 3.05 1.17
N ILE A 76 29.81 2.98 -0.08
CA ILE A 76 31.25 3.04 -0.37
C ILE A 76 31.75 4.48 -0.30
N LYS A 77 30.93 5.41 -0.81
CA LYS A 77 31.24 6.84 -0.81
C LYS A 77 30.72 7.59 0.42
N GLU A 78 29.89 6.91 1.23
CA GLU A 78 29.19 7.49 2.37
C GLU A 78 28.31 8.71 2.03
N GLU A 79 27.69 8.71 0.85
CA GLU A 79 26.84 9.79 0.36
C GLU A 79 25.53 9.26 -0.21
N ALA A 80 24.47 10.08 -0.15
CA ALA A 80 23.22 9.81 -0.84
C ALA A 80 23.38 10.05 -2.34
N GLU A 81 22.56 9.36 -3.15
CA GLU A 81 22.44 9.67 -4.57
C GLU A 81 21.92 11.11 -4.76
N PRO A 82 22.22 11.78 -5.87
CA PRO A 82 21.95 13.21 -6.07
C PRO A 82 20.47 13.61 -5.90
N ASN A 83 19.54 12.69 -6.18
CA ASN A 83 18.11 12.92 -6.10
C ASN A 83 17.51 12.13 -4.95
N PRO A 84 17.04 12.77 -3.87
CA PRO A 84 16.38 12.08 -2.78
C PRO A 84 15.07 11.43 -3.26
N ILE A 85 14.71 10.29 -2.66
CA ILE A 85 13.39 9.69 -2.86
C ILE A 85 12.34 10.60 -2.21
N ASN A 86 11.32 11.00 -2.96
CA ASN A 86 10.19 11.72 -2.40
C ASN A 86 9.32 10.78 -1.58
N LEU A 87 9.20 11.01 -0.28
CA LEU A 87 8.36 10.22 0.63
C LEU A 87 7.10 11.01 0.95
N TYR A 88 5.98 10.58 0.40
CA TYR A 88 4.67 11.17 0.65
C TYR A 88 3.98 10.47 1.83
N ILE A 89 3.62 11.24 2.85
CA ILE A 89 3.03 10.72 4.09
C ILE A 89 1.99 11.70 4.64
N ALA A 90 0.97 11.19 5.32
CA ALA A 90 0.08 12.03 6.09
C ALA A 90 0.81 12.66 7.28
N GLU A 91 0.67 13.98 7.48
CA GLU A 91 1.32 14.69 8.58
C GLU A 91 0.98 14.07 9.95
N LYS A 92 -0.27 13.72 10.18
CA LYS A 92 -0.73 13.06 11.41
C LYS A 92 -0.12 11.66 11.60
N GLN A 93 0.14 10.95 10.52
CA GLN A 93 0.78 9.62 10.55
C GLN A 93 2.23 9.69 11.01
N LEU A 94 2.93 10.80 10.76
CA LEU A 94 4.30 11.01 11.23
C LEU A 94 4.42 10.93 12.76
N GLU A 95 3.40 11.37 13.50
CA GLU A 95 3.34 11.22 14.95
C GLU A 95 3.31 9.74 15.38
N MET A 96 2.61 8.89 14.66
CA MET A 96 2.58 7.47 14.90
C MET A 96 3.93 6.81 14.60
N PHE A 97 4.58 7.20 13.49
CA PHE A 97 5.96 6.76 13.21
C PHE A 97 6.93 7.11 14.33
N LYS A 98 6.82 8.29 14.93
CA LYS A 98 7.64 8.69 16.08
C LYS A 98 7.38 7.80 17.29
N LYS A 99 6.12 7.48 17.59
CA LYS A 99 5.74 6.62 18.71
C LYS A 99 6.24 5.18 18.54
N PHE A 100 6.23 4.63 17.34
CA PHE A 100 6.67 3.27 17.03
C PHE A 100 8.17 3.15 16.66
N GLY A 101 8.95 4.21 16.87
CA GLY A 101 10.40 4.20 16.70
C GLY A 101 10.90 4.50 15.29
N CYS A 102 10.03 4.47 14.28
CA CYS A 102 10.43 4.75 12.89
C CYS A 102 10.71 6.24 12.63
N GLY A 103 10.16 7.14 13.43
CA GLY A 103 10.31 8.59 13.23
C GLY A 103 11.76 9.08 13.26
N ASN A 104 12.58 8.55 14.16
CA ASN A 104 14.00 8.89 14.21
C ASN A 104 14.74 8.42 12.95
N MET A 105 14.36 7.28 12.41
CA MET A 105 14.92 6.73 11.16
C MET A 105 14.58 7.63 9.97
N LEU A 106 13.34 8.10 9.84
CA LEU A 106 12.94 9.03 8.78
C LEU A 106 13.69 10.35 8.87
N SER A 107 13.82 10.93 10.08
CA SER A 107 14.60 12.15 10.30
C SER A 107 16.08 11.97 9.95
N TYR A 108 16.64 10.81 10.25
CA TYR A 108 18.01 10.47 9.86
C TYR A 108 18.17 10.42 8.34
N TYR A 109 17.29 9.71 7.64
CA TYR A 109 17.34 9.60 6.18
C TYR A 109 17.15 10.95 5.48
N GLU A 110 16.26 11.79 6.00
CA GLU A 110 16.07 13.14 5.49
C GLU A 110 17.33 14.01 5.71
N SER A 111 17.95 13.95 6.90
CA SER A 111 19.20 14.67 7.19
C SER A 111 20.38 14.24 6.33
N LYS A 112 20.36 13.00 5.83
CA LYS A 112 21.37 12.46 4.91
C LYS A 112 21.05 12.68 3.43
N GLY A 113 19.92 13.32 3.12
CA GLY A 113 19.50 13.54 1.73
C GLY A 113 19.02 12.28 1.01
N VAL A 114 18.76 11.19 1.74
CA VAL A 114 18.26 9.92 1.18
C VAL A 114 16.80 10.06 0.77
N ILE A 115 16.00 10.75 1.58
CA ILE A 115 14.59 11.04 1.33
C ILE A 115 14.30 12.52 1.47
N LYS A 116 13.17 12.93 0.89
CA LYS A 116 12.52 14.21 1.11
C LYS A 116 11.07 13.96 1.52
N ILE A 117 10.69 14.37 2.73
CA ILE A 117 9.33 14.19 3.25
C ILE A 117 8.39 15.23 2.63
N ILE A 118 7.25 14.78 2.12
CA ILE A 118 6.19 15.61 1.53
C ILE A 118 4.86 15.21 2.16
N TYR A 119 4.12 16.19 2.68
CA TYR A 119 2.86 15.91 3.33
C TYR A 119 1.70 15.78 2.36
N LEU A 120 0.96 14.68 2.47
CA LEU A 120 -0.28 14.45 1.73
C LEU A 120 -1.39 15.38 2.23
N LYS A 121 -2.20 15.87 1.30
CA LYS A 121 -3.39 16.66 1.63
C LYS A 121 -4.59 16.10 0.86
N HIS A 122 -5.72 16.00 1.56
CA HIS A 122 -6.96 15.52 0.98
C HIS A 122 -7.31 16.24 -0.32
N LYS A 123 -7.55 15.46 -1.38
CA LYS A 123 -7.90 15.92 -2.74
C LYS A 123 -6.87 16.84 -3.41
N GLN A 124 -5.66 16.97 -2.86
CA GLN A 124 -4.59 17.68 -3.55
C GLN A 124 -3.83 16.73 -4.46
N ALA A 125 -4.10 16.80 -5.75
CA ALA A 125 -3.46 15.95 -6.74
C ALA A 125 -1.95 16.18 -6.82
N ILE A 126 -1.20 15.09 -6.88
CA ILE A 126 0.24 15.02 -7.13
C ILE A 126 0.40 14.64 -8.60
N LYS A 127 0.97 15.53 -9.39
CA LYS A 127 1.18 15.31 -10.82
C LYS A 127 2.58 14.79 -11.07
N PHE A 128 2.66 13.60 -11.65
CA PHE A 128 3.86 13.03 -12.23
C PHE A 128 3.82 13.15 -13.75
N GLU A 129 4.84 12.67 -14.43
CA GLU A 129 4.91 12.77 -15.90
C GLU A 129 3.79 11.96 -16.57
N ASN A 130 3.61 10.72 -16.17
CA ASN A 130 2.67 9.79 -16.81
C ASN A 130 1.38 9.59 -16.02
N VAL A 131 1.40 9.79 -14.70
CA VAL A 131 0.21 9.62 -13.87
C VAL A 131 -0.07 10.81 -12.97
N THR A 132 -1.32 10.95 -12.57
CA THR A 132 -1.76 11.86 -11.51
C THR A 132 -2.29 11.03 -10.35
N VAL A 133 -1.79 11.30 -9.13
CA VAL A 133 -2.21 10.61 -7.91
C VAL A 133 -2.96 11.57 -7.01
N THR A 134 -4.20 11.25 -6.68
CA THR A 134 -5.03 12.08 -5.79
C THR A 134 -5.32 11.33 -4.49
N PRO A 135 -4.85 11.84 -3.34
CA PRO A 135 -5.09 11.23 -2.03
C PRO A 135 -6.46 11.62 -1.47
N TYR A 136 -7.17 10.65 -0.91
CA TYR A 136 -8.45 10.82 -0.23
C TYR A 136 -8.32 10.38 1.22
N PHE A 137 -8.51 11.32 2.14
CA PHE A 137 -8.36 11.10 3.56
C PHE A 137 -9.51 10.25 4.12
N ILE A 138 -9.18 9.32 5.02
CA ILE A 138 -10.10 8.48 5.76
C ILE A 138 -10.07 8.93 7.23
N PRO A 139 -11.13 9.57 7.75
CA PRO A 139 -11.10 10.19 9.07
C PRO A 139 -10.86 9.21 10.23
N LYS A 140 -11.43 8.00 10.14
CA LYS A 140 -11.35 7.01 11.22
C LYS A 140 -9.95 6.48 11.44
N THR A 141 -9.21 6.23 10.36
CA THR A 141 -7.88 5.62 10.40
C THR A 141 -6.75 6.64 10.25
N GLU A 142 -7.13 7.89 9.94
CA GLU A 142 -6.20 8.97 9.58
C GLU A 142 -5.26 8.62 8.43
N GLY A 143 -5.60 7.58 7.66
CA GLY A 143 -4.92 7.12 6.46
C GLY A 143 -5.47 7.73 5.18
N TYR A 144 -4.99 7.21 4.06
CA TYR A 144 -5.42 7.64 2.74
C TYR A 144 -5.67 6.43 1.82
N TYR A 145 -6.67 6.56 0.96
CA TYR A 145 -6.76 5.81 -0.28
C TYR A 145 -6.50 6.75 -1.46
N PHE A 146 -6.24 6.20 -2.64
CA PHE A 146 -5.71 6.98 -3.74
C PHE A 146 -6.45 6.69 -5.04
N LEU A 147 -6.74 7.76 -5.80
CA LEU A 147 -7.04 7.67 -7.22
C LEU A 147 -5.74 7.84 -7.99
N VAL A 148 -5.39 6.87 -8.81
CA VAL A 148 -4.27 6.92 -9.75
C VAL A 148 -4.86 7.00 -11.15
N GLU A 149 -4.59 8.08 -11.86
CA GLU A 149 -5.09 8.33 -13.22
C GLU A 149 -3.93 8.41 -14.20
N ASP A 150 -3.97 7.59 -15.24
CA ASP A 150 -3.03 7.66 -16.37
C ASP A 150 -3.30 8.91 -17.19
N ASN A 151 -2.32 9.81 -17.28
CA ASN A 151 -2.47 11.13 -17.92
C ASN A 151 -2.73 11.04 -19.43
N LYS A 152 -2.37 9.93 -20.07
CA LYS A 152 -2.48 9.74 -21.51
C LYS A 152 -3.79 9.07 -21.91
N SER A 153 -4.15 8.00 -21.22
CA SER A 153 -5.35 7.20 -21.56
C SER A 153 -6.58 7.58 -20.75
N GLY A 154 -6.41 8.32 -19.65
CA GLY A 154 -7.47 8.63 -18.69
C GLY A 154 -7.97 7.41 -17.91
N LYS A 155 -7.27 6.27 -17.96
CA LYS A 155 -7.61 5.09 -17.14
C LYS A 155 -7.40 5.38 -15.67
N LYS A 156 -8.29 4.85 -14.84
CA LYS A 156 -8.38 5.15 -13.42
C LYS A 156 -8.31 3.89 -12.57
N ILE A 157 -7.45 3.94 -11.55
CA ILE A 157 -7.33 2.91 -10.52
C ILE A 157 -7.61 3.57 -9.18
N VAL A 158 -8.47 2.97 -8.36
CA VAL A 158 -8.58 3.30 -6.93
C VAL A 158 -7.81 2.25 -6.15
N TYR A 159 -6.85 2.71 -5.34
CA TYR A 159 -6.02 1.87 -4.47
C TYR A 159 -6.39 2.15 -3.00
N ALA A 160 -7.04 1.17 -2.36
CA ALA A 160 -7.48 1.20 -0.96
C ALA A 160 -7.06 -0.12 -0.28
N PRO A 161 -5.75 -0.29 0.02
CA PRO A 161 -5.20 -1.59 0.42
C PRO A 161 -5.50 -1.97 1.86
N CYS A 162 -6.01 -1.05 2.70
CA CYS A 162 -6.29 -1.31 4.10
C CYS A 162 -7.24 -0.25 4.69
N GLU A 163 -8.00 -0.65 5.73
CA GLU A 163 -8.77 0.23 6.62
C GLU A 163 -9.62 1.33 5.94
N TYR A 164 -10.34 0.96 4.88
CA TYR A 164 -11.16 1.92 4.12
C TYR A 164 -12.66 1.88 4.49
N GLN A 165 -13.03 1.43 5.69
CA GLN A 165 -14.43 1.25 6.13
C GLN A 165 -15.29 2.49 5.93
N ASP A 166 -14.75 3.68 6.17
CA ASP A 166 -15.41 4.97 5.99
C ASP A 166 -15.06 5.64 4.65
N LEU A 167 -14.68 4.84 3.65
CA LEU A 167 -14.42 5.34 2.30
C LEU A 167 -15.64 6.05 1.74
N ILE A 168 -15.44 7.28 1.30
CA ILE A 168 -16.46 8.10 0.66
C ILE A 168 -16.27 8.00 -0.86
N VAL A 169 -17.29 7.54 -1.56
CA VAL A 169 -17.26 7.53 -3.03
C VAL A 169 -17.65 8.91 -3.56
N TYR A 170 -16.64 9.67 -3.98
CA TYR A 170 -16.81 10.96 -4.65
C TYR A 170 -17.15 10.76 -6.13
N ASP A 171 -17.71 11.79 -6.78
CA ASP A 171 -18.10 11.70 -8.19
C ASP A 171 -16.94 11.40 -9.13
N GLU A 172 -15.75 11.93 -8.85
CA GLU A 172 -14.53 11.67 -9.61
C GLU A 172 -14.03 10.22 -9.54
N LEU A 173 -14.51 9.44 -8.56
CA LEU A 173 -14.20 8.02 -8.38
C LEU A 173 -15.21 7.11 -9.12
N LYS A 174 -16.17 7.66 -9.84
CA LYS A 174 -17.13 6.87 -10.61
C LYS A 174 -16.57 6.49 -11.99
N GLY A 175 -16.92 5.29 -12.45
CA GLY A 175 -16.50 4.78 -13.76
C GLY A 175 -15.02 4.42 -13.83
N ILE A 176 -14.43 4.02 -12.70
CA ILE A 176 -13.03 3.60 -12.63
C ILE A 176 -12.80 2.26 -13.35
N ASP A 177 -11.56 2.06 -13.84
CA ASP A 177 -11.21 0.81 -14.52
C ASP A 177 -10.91 -0.31 -13.54
N VAL A 178 -10.21 0.00 -12.43
CA VAL A 178 -9.83 -1.00 -11.43
C VAL A 178 -10.01 -0.44 -10.02
N PHE A 179 -10.63 -1.24 -9.16
CA PHE A 179 -10.64 -1.04 -7.71
C PHE A 179 -9.73 -2.08 -7.07
N ILE A 180 -8.62 -1.67 -6.48
CA ILE A 180 -7.71 -2.52 -5.72
C ILE A 180 -8.01 -2.29 -4.25
N ALA A 181 -8.54 -3.30 -3.57
CA ALA A 181 -9.09 -3.15 -2.24
C ALA A 181 -8.68 -4.28 -1.29
N HIS A 182 -8.54 -3.92 -0.03
CA HIS A 182 -8.43 -4.85 1.08
C HIS A 182 -9.72 -5.68 1.23
N CYS A 183 -9.56 -6.93 1.57
CA CYS A 183 -10.65 -7.79 2.00
C CYS A 183 -10.19 -8.64 3.18
N LEU A 184 -10.51 -8.19 4.38
CA LEU A 184 -10.11 -8.91 5.59
C LEU A 184 -10.89 -10.21 5.75
N TYR A 185 -12.20 -10.23 5.50
CA TYR A 185 -13.00 -11.43 5.72
C TYR A 185 -14.09 -11.64 4.67
N PHE A 186 -14.46 -12.92 4.52
CA PHE A 186 -15.56 -13.38 3.68
C PHE A 186 -16.71 -13.82 4.58
N GLU A 187 -17.89 -13.22 4.48
CA GLU A 187 -19.04 -13.42 5.37
C GLU A 187 -19.47 -14.87 5.49
N ASN A 188 -19.29 -15.66 4.45
CA ASN A 188 -19.65 -17.06 4.39
C ASN A 188 -18.61 -18.03 4.97
N LYS A 189 -17.47 -17.51 5.46
CA LYS A 189 -16.39 -18.34 6.03
C LYS A 189 -16.28 -18.09 7.51
N LYS A 190 -16.49 -19.15 8.31
CA LYS A 190 -16.23 -19.10 9.75
C LYS A 190 -14.74 -19.04 10.01
N ILE A 191 -14.29 -17.99 10.71
CA ILE A 191 -12.95 -17.92 11.24
C ILE A 191 -12.91 -18.74 12.51
N GLY A 192 -11.96 -19.66 12.62
CA GLY A 192 -11.86 -20.61 13.73
C GLY A 192 -11.59 -20.00 15.11
N SER A 193 -11.37 -18.69 15.21
CA SER A 193 -10.99 -17.99 16.43
C SER A 193 -12.17 -17.49 17.26
N GLY A 194 -13.41 -17.57 16.78
CA GLY A 194 -14.57 -16.94 17.43
C GLY A 194 -14.56 -15.42 17.46
N VAL A 195 -13.63 -14.78 16.77
CA VAL A 195 -13.56 -13.33 16.63
C VAL A 195 -14.59 -12.87 15.61
N ASN A 196 -15.43 -11.92 16.00
CA ASN A 196 -16.40 -11.28 15.11
C ASN A 196 -15.77 -10.01 14.54
N TYR A 197 -15.36 -10.03 13.27
CA TYR A 197 -14.81 -8.88 12.57
C TYR A 197 -15.86 -7.96 11.94
N SER A 198 -17.17 -8.31 12.06
CA SER A 198 -18.25 -7.68 11.30
C SER A 198 -18.39 -6.17 11.49
N ASP A 199 -17.92 -5.64 12.62
CA ASP A 199 -18.17 -4.23 12.99
C ASP A 199 -16.97 -3.31 12.82
N THR A 200 -15.79 -3.87 12.51
CA THR A 200 -14.53 -3.12 12.55
C THR A 200 -13.69 -3.20 11.28
N GLU A 201 -13.98 -4.15 10.38
CA GLU A 201 -13.06 -4.49 9.30
C GLU A 201 -13.75 -4.54 7.92
N ASP A 202 -12.93 -4.49 6.87
CA ASP A 202 -13.41 -4.48 5.50
C ASP A 202 -13.80 -5.88 5.02
N SER A 203 -15.08 -6.08 4.79
CA SER A 203 -15.63 -7.35 4.32
C SER A 203 -15.71 -7.45 2.80
N PHE A 204 -15.83 -8.66 2.30
CA PHE A 204 -16.04 -8.92 0.88
C PHE A 204 -17.32 -8.27 0.35
N GLU A 205 -18.43 -8.37 1.07
CA GLU A 205 -19.69 -7.71 0.67
C GLU A 205 -19.58 -6.19 0.64
N LYS A 206 -18.87 -5.59 1.62
CA LYS A 206 -18.62 -4.15 1.63
C LYS A 206 -17.82 -3.73 0.41
N MET A 207 -16.74 -4.45 0.13
CA MET A 207 -15.89 -4.20 -1.04
C MET A 207 -16.70 -4.24 -2.33
N LEU A 208 -17.59 -5.24 -2.50
CA LEU A 208 -18.47 -5.32 -3.67
C LEU A 208 -19.42 -4.12 -3.75
N LYS A 209 -20.06 -3.74 -2.63
CA LYS A 209 -20.96 -2.57 -2.59
C LYS A 209 -20.25 -1.26 -2.96
N ASP A 210 -19.01 -1.08 -2.50
CA ASP A 210 -18.23 0.11 -2.83
C ASP A 210 -17.78 0.08 -4.29
N SER A 211 -17.41 -1.09 -4.82
CA SER A 211 -17.14 -1.30 -6.25
C SER A 211 -18.33 -0.95 -7.14
N GLU A 212 -19.54 -1.36 -6.73
CA GLU A 212 -20.79 -1.02 -7.44
C GLU A 212 -21.06 0.49 -7.43
N LYS A 213 -20.88 1.16 -6.26
CA LYS A 213 -21.03 2.63 -6.16
C LYS A 213 -20.06 3.38 -7.06
N MET A 214 -18.83 2.87 -7.21
CA MET A 214 -17.81 3.41 -8.09
C MET A 214 -18.04 3.02 -9.56
N ASN A 215 -18.96 2.08 -9.85
CA ASN A 215 -19.10 1.47 -11.17
C ASN A 215 -17.74 1.00 -11.72
N ALA A 216 -17.00 0.27 -10.89
CA ALA A 216 -15.67 -0.25 -11.23
C ALA A 216 -15.80 -1.38 -12.25
N LYS A 217 -14.94 -1.37 -13.29
CA LYS A 217 -14.95 -2.42 -14.33
C LYS A 217 -14.31 -3.72 -13.84
N LYS A 218 -13.36 -3.62 -12.90
CA LYS A 218 -12.62 -4.75 -12.34
C LYS A 218 -12.33 -4.48 -10.86
N VAL A 219 -12.39 -5.55 -10.06
CA VAL A 219 -11.94 -5.55 -8.66
C VAL A 219 -10.72 -6.44 -8.54
N VAL A 220 -9.72 -5.99 -7.79
CA VAL A 220 -8.54 -6.76 -7.41
C VAL A 220 -8.49 -6.78 -5.88
N ILE A 221 -8.47 -7.97 -5.32
CA ILE A 221 -8.36 -8.14 -3.87
C ILE A 221 -6.88 -8.17 -3.50
N THR A 222 -6.52 -7.40 -2.50
CA THR A 222 -5.18 -7.39 -1.91
C THR A 222 -5.29 -7.53 -0.39
N HIS A 223 -4.17 -7.73 0.28
CA HIS A 223 -4.09 -7.75 1.75
C HIS A 223 -5.08 -8.76 2.36
N ILE A 224 -5.04 -10.02 1.86
CA ILE A 224 -5.88 -11.10 2.38
C ILE A 224 -5.21 -11.66 3.62
N GLU A 225 -5.90 -11.57 4.74
CA GLU A 225 -5.37 -12.01 6.03
C GLU A 225 -5.21 -13.53 6.14
N GLU A 226 -4.17 -13.97 6.84
CA GLU A 226 -3.87 -15.38 7.09
C GLU A 226 -4.96 -16.11 7.89
N ALA A 227 -5.83 -15.36 8.58
CA ALA A 227 -6.92 -15.92 9.39
C ALA A 227 -7.84 -16.87 8.60
N PHE A 228 -7.96 -16.67 7.28
CA PHE A 228 -8.77 -17.52 6.41
C PHE A 228 -8.04 -18.75 5.91
N GLN A 229 -6.73 -18.82 6.04
CA GLN A 229 -5.88 -19.91 5.59
C GLN A 229 -6.12 -20.31 4.12
N LEU A 230 -6.49 -19.34 3.28
CA LEU A 230 -6.75 -19.53 1.87
C LEU A 230 -5.43 -19.61 1.11
N THR A 231 -5.26 -20.69 0.36
CA THR A 231 -4.16 -20.80 -0.59
C THR A 231 -4.45 -19.99 -1.86
N ILE A 232 -3.43 -19.64 -2.62
CA ILE A 232 -3.57 -18.96 -3.92
C ILE A 232 -4.51 -19.76 -4.85
N GLU A 233 -4.45 -21.10 -4.82
CA GLU A 233 -5.32 -21.99 -5.59
C GLU A 233 -6.79 -21.90 -5.18
N GLN A 234 -7.08 -21.54 -3.93
CA GLN A 234 -8.46 -21.37 -3.41
C GLN A 234 -9.00 -19.95 -3.61
N LEU A 235 -8.14 -19.00 -3.95
CA LEU A 235 -8.49 -17.62 -4.26
C LEU A 235 -8.76 -17.40 -5.76
N ASN A 236 -8.25 -18.28 -6.63
CA ASN A 236 -8.50 -18.33 -8.06
C ASN A 236 -9.69 -19.25 -8.38
#